data_e45f71896ca041e45f444841e2842c4d
#
_entry.id   e45f71896ca041e45f444841e2842c4d
#
_cell.length_a   1.000
_cell.length_b   1.000
_cell.length_c   1.000
_cell.angle_alpha   90.00
_cell.angle_beta   90.00
_cell.angle_gamma   90.00
#
_symmetry.space_group_name_H-M   'P 1'
#
loop_
_entity.id
_entity.type
_entity.pdbx_description
1 polymer ?
#
loop_
_entity_poly.entity_id
_entity_poly.type
_entity_poly.pdbx_seq_one_letter_code
_entity_poly.pdbx_strand_id
1 'polypeptide(L)'
;QLQAVLEMARRHLAEQLRRDSALESPQAVRDYLKALLRHEPHEVFGCLFLDAKHRVLGFEALFHGSIDSASVYPRQVVKRALAHNAAALILTHNHPSGVAEPSQADRVLTQRLKEALALVEVRVLDHFIVGDGEPLSMAEYGWL
;
A
#
# COMPACT_ATOMS: atom_id res chain seq x y z
N GLN A 1 -19.22 16.48 -12.02
CA GLN A 1 -17.82 16.88 -12.03
C GLN A 1 -16.91 15.70 -11.72
N LEU A 2 -15.82 15.55 -12.47
CA LEU A 2 -14.94 14.38 -12.38
C LEU A 2 -14.31 14.21 -10.98
N GLN A 3 -13.80 15.30 -10.40
CA GLN A 3 -13.16 15.23 -9.08
C GLN A 3 -14.14 14.79 -7.98
N ALA A 4 -15.39 15.26 -8.05
CA ALA A 4 -16.43 14.86 -7.10
C ALA A 4 -16.75 13.38 -7.24
N VAL A 5 -16.81 12.87 -8.48
CA VAL A 5 -17.07 11.45 -8.75
C VAL A 5 -15.92 10.59 -8.22
N LEU A 6 -14.67 10.99 -8.44
CA LEU A 6 -13.50 10.26 -7.96
C LEU A 6 -13.45 10.23 -6.43
N GLU A 7 -13.79 11.35 -5.79
CA GLU A 7 -13.82 11.43 -4.32
C GLU A 7 -14.90 10.52 -3.73
N MET A 8 -16.08 10.49 -4.36
CA MET A 8 -17.16 9.59 -3.95
C MET A 8 -16.74 8.13 -4.11
N ALA A 9 -16.08 7.80 -5.22
CA ALA A 9 -15.59 6.44 -5.45
C ALA A 9 -14.58 6.02 -4.39
N ARG A 10 -13.63 6.91 -4.03
CA ARG A 10 -12.65 6.62 -2.98
C ARG A 10 -13.33 6.40 -1.62
N ARG A 11 -14.31 7.24 -1.27
CA ARG A 11 -15.04 7.09 -0.01
C ARG A 11 -15.80 5.78 0.05
N HIS A 12 -16.42 5.38 -1.06
CA HIS A 12 -17.16 4.11 -1.13
C HIS A 12 -16.21 2.93 -0.91
N LEU A 13 -15.07 2.91 -1.60
CA LEU A 13 -14.07 1.85 -1.47
C LEU A 13 -13.48 1.80 -0.06
N ALA A 14 -13.17 2.97 0.52
CA ALA A 14 -12.65 3.06 1.88
C ALA A 14 -13.66 2.50 2.89
N GLU A 15 -14.94 2.82 2.73
CA GLU A 15 -16.00 2.33 3.58
C GLU A 15 -16.14 0.82 3.48
N GLN A 16 -16.11 0.28 2.27
CA GLN A 16 -16.16 -1.16 2.04
C GLN A 16 -15.00 -1.88 2.75
N LEU A 17 -13.78 -1.32 2.65
CA LEU A 17 -12.58 -1.93 3.22
C LEU A 17 -12.55 -1.84 4.75
N ARG A 18 -13.29 -0.91 5.36
CA ARG A 18 -13.45 -0.86 6.82
C ARG A 18 -14.37 -1.95 7.34
N ARG A 19 -15.30 -2.44 6.52
CA ARG A 19 -16.27 -3.46 6.90
C ARG A 19 -15.78 -4.85 6.58
N ASP A 20 -15.16 -5.02 5.41
CA ASP A 20 -14.80 -6.32 4.86
C ASP A 20 -13.28 -6.56 4.96
N SER A 21 -12.91 -7.82 5.05
CA SER A 21 -11.49 -8.19 5.02
C SER A 21 -10.88 -7.84 3.67
N ALA A 22 -9.69 -7.23 3.70
CA ALA A 22 -8.94 -6.93 2.49
C ALA A 22 -8.62 -8.20 1.67
N LEU A 23 -8.42 -9.33 2.36
CA LEU A 23 -8.14 -10.61 1.69
C LEU A 23 -9.36 -11.17 0.98
N GLU A 24 -10.57 -10.84 1.44
CA GLU A 24 -11.83 -11.26 0.83
C GLU A 24 -12.26 -10.28 -0.28
N SER A 25 -11.63 -9.13 -0.37
CA SER A 25 -11.98 -8.08 -1.32
C SER A 25 -10.74 -7.55 -2.04
N PRO A 26 -9.94 -8.43 -2.71
CA PRO A 26 -8.70 -8.00 -3.33
C PRO A 26 -8.89 -6.96 -4.44
N GLN A 27 -10.00 -7.02 -5.18
CA GLN A 27 -10.28 -6.03 -6.21
C GLN A 27 -10.59 -4.66 -5.60
N ALA A 28 -11.30 -4.62 -4.47
CA ALA A 28 -11.57 -3.36 -3.78
C ALA A 28 -10.27 -2.70 -3.30
N VAL A 29 -9.30 -3.49 -2.82
CA VAL A 29 -7.98 -2.99 -2.44
C VAL A 29 -7.28 -2.37 -3.65
N ARG A 30 -7.23 -3.09 -4.78
CA ARG A 30 -6.60 -2.59 -6.01
C ARG A 30 -7.24 -1.30 -6.48
N ASP A 31 -8.57 -1.27 -6.52
CA ASP A 31 -9.31 -0.09 -6.98
C ASP A 31 -9.07 1.11 -6.07
N TYR A 32 -9.04 0.88 -4.77
CA TYR A 32 -8.78 1.94 -3.78
C TYR A 32 -7.37 2.52 -3.93
N LEU A 33 -6.37 1.66 -4.03
CA LEU A 33 -4.97 2.10 -4.18
C LEU A 33 -4.75 2.82 -5.50
N LYS A 34 -5.38 2.35 -6.58
CA LYS A 34 -5.32 3.01 -7.87
C LYS A 34 -5.96 4.41 -7.80
N ALA A 35 -7.12 4.53 -7.14
CA ALA A 35 -7.79 5.82 -6.97
C ALA A 35 -6.93 6.80 -6.16
N LEU A 36 -6.17 6.31 -5.18
CA LEU A 36 -5.29 7.15 -4.36
C LEU A 36 -4.04 7.61 -5.10
N LEU A 37 -3.41 6.74 -5.89
CA LEU A 37 -2.03 6.95 -6.33
C LEU A 37 -1.84 7.10 -7.83
N ARG A 38 -2.82 6.71 -8.66
CA ARG A 38 -2.62 6.66 -10.12
C ARG A 38 -2.20 7.99 -10.73
N HIS A 39 -2.73 9.09 -10.24
CA HIS A 39 -2.50 10.42 -10.82
C HIS A 39 -1.46 11.26 -10.07
N GLU A 40 -0.76 10.66 -9.12
CA GLU A 40 0.32 11.35 -8.42
C GLU A 40 1.49 11.57 -9.39
N PRO A 41 1.97 12.83 -9.55
CA PRO A 41 3.03 13.13 -10.50
C PRO A 41 4.41 12.63 -10.07
N HIS A 42 4.59 12.38 -8.76
CA HIS A 42 5.83 11.86 -8.19
C HIS A 42 5.55 10.52 -7.52
N GLU A 43 6.60 9.77 -7.22
CA GLU A 43 6.45 8.55 -6.46
C GLU A 43 5.98 8.86 -5.05
N VAL A 44 5.00 8.11 -4.58
CA VAL A 44 4.47 8.15 -3.22
C VAL A 44 4.51 6.74 -2.68
N PHE A 45 5.09 6.58 -1.48
CA PHE A 45 5.07 5.31 -0.77
C PHE A 45 4.11 5.41 0.39
N GLY A 46 3.18 4.47 0.47
CA GLY A 46 2.17 4.47 1.52
C GLY A 46 1.91 3.10 2.10
N CYS A 47 1.17 3.11 3.19
CA CYS A 47 0.79 1.90 3.91
C CYS A 47 -0.71 1.89 4.19
N LEU A 48 -1.31 0.75 3.93
CA LEU A 48 -2.67 0.44 4.33
C LEU A 48 -2.55 -0.37 5.62
N PHE A 49 -3.07 0.17 6.72
CA PHE A 49 -2.98 -0.46 8.04
C PHE A 49 -4.23 -1.30 8.30
N LEU A 50 -4.03 -2.53 8.75
CA LEU A 50 -5.11 -3.49 8.89
C LEU A 50 -5.20 -4.02 10.32
N ASP A 51 -6.42 -4.32 10.78
CA ASP A 51 -6.64 -4.98 12.06
C ASP A 51 -6.42 -6.50 11.94
N ALA A 52 -6.63 -7.23 13.04
CA ALA A 52 -6.43 -8.68 13.07
C ALA A 52 -7.39 -9.45 12.15
N LYS A 53 -8.50 -8.84 11.75
CA LYS A 53 -9.43 -9.40 10.77
C LYS A 53 -9.17 -8.88 9.36
N HIS A 54 -8.05 -8.20 9.16
CA HIS A 54 -7.62 -7.61 7.89
C HIS A 54 -8.57 -6.54 7.35
N ARG A 55 -9.29 -5.87 8.24
CA ARG A 55 -10.10 -4.69 7.87
C ARG A 55 -9.22 -3.46 7.93
N VAL A 56 -9.47 -2.50 7.05
CA VAL A 56 -8.64 -1.30 6.95
C VAL A 56 -8.90 -0.37 8.13
N LEU A 57 -7.82 -0.03 8.85
CA LEU A 57 -7.80 0.97 9.91
C LEU A 57 -7.54 2.37 9.34
N GLY A 58 -6.72 2.46 8.30
CA GLY A 58 -6.39 3.71 7.65
C GLY A 58 -5.33 3.55 6.59
N PHE A 59 -5.11 4.61 5.82
CA PHE A 59 -4.05 4.71 4.84
C PHE A 59 -3.20 5.95 5.13
N GLU A 60 -1.88 5.83 5.07
CA GLU A 60 -0.98 6.98 5.16
C GLU A 60 0.05 6.95 4.05
N ALA A 61 0.23 8.10 3.40
CA ALA A 61 1.35 8.32 2.51
C ALA A 61 2.54 8.76 3.38
N LEU A 62 3.59 7.96 3.41
CA LEU A 62 4.70 8.17 4.34
C LEU A 62 5.93 8.82 3.70
N PHE A 63 6.18 8.55 2.44
CA PHE A 63 7.37 9.06 1.74
C PHE A 63 6.99 9.55 0.36
N HIS A 64 7.67 10.61 -0.08
CA HIS A 64 7.44 11.26 -1.36
C HIS A 64 8.76 11.45 -2.10
N GLY A 65 8.70 11.46 -3.43
CA GLY A 65 9.88 11.58 -4.28
C GLY A 65 10.37 10.22 -4.73
N SER A 66 11.62 10.12 -5.17
CA SER A 66 12.18 8.86 -5.64
C SER A 66 12.22 7.83 -4.52
N ILE A 67 11.55 6.72 -4.73
CA ILE A 67 11.44 5.64 -3.74
C ILE A 67 12.55 4.62 -3.97
N ASP A 68 13.47 4.52 -3.02
CA ASP A 68 14.50 3.51 -3.03
C ASP A 68 14.71 2.99 -1.60
N SER A 69 15.60 2.02 -1.43
CA SER A 69 15.83 1.40 -0.14
C SER A 69 16.43 2.35 0.90
N ALA A 70 17.02 3.48 0.46
CA ALA A 70 17.63 4.46 1.35
C ALA A 70 16.64 5.53 1.81
N SER A 71 15.61 5.82 1.00
CA SER A 71 14.66 6.91 1.29
C SER A 71 13.47 6.49 2.15
N VAL A 72 13.16 5.19 2.22
CA VAL A 72 12.06 4.68 3.05
C VAL A 72 12.65 4.09 4.32
N TYR A 73 12.36 4.73 5.45
CA TYR A 73 12.92 4.32 6.74
C TYR A 73 12.03 3.30 7.45
N PRO A 74 12.52 2.07 7.68
CA PRO A 74 11.72 1.05 8.37
C PRO A 74 11.18 1.53 9.72
N ARG A 75 11.97 2.28 10.49
CA ARG A 75 11.50 2.75 11.81
C ARG A 75 10.26 3.64 11.70
N GLN A 76 10.12 4.41 10.63
CA GLN A 76 8.96 5.28 10.43
C GLN A 76 7.72 4.44 10.12
N VAL A 77 7.88 3.41 9.31
CA VAL A 77 6.78 2.48 9.00
C VAL A 77 6.34 1.74 10.26
N VAL A 78 7.30 1.23 11.05
CA VAL A 78 7.03 0.56 12.32
C VAL A 78 6.30 1.49 13.29
N LYS A 79 6.77 2.72 13.43
CA LYS A 79 6.15 3.72 14.30
C LYS A 79 4.70 3.97 13.93
N ARG A 80 4.41 4.10 12.64
CA ARG A 80 3.03 4.33 12.18
C ARG A 80 2.16 3.10 12.34
N ALA A 81 2.71 1.93 12.09
CA ALA A 81 1.99 0.67 12.32
C ALA A 81 1.56 0.53 13.78
N LEU A 82 2.46 0.84 14.71
CA LEU A 82 2.15 0.78 16.14
C LEU A 82 1.14 1.86 16.55
N ALA A 83 1.22 3.05 15.97
CA ALA A 83 0.26 4.14 16.23
C ALA A 83 -1.17 3.74 15.83
N HIS A 84 -1.32 2.98 14.75
CA HIS A 84 -2.61 2.44 14.32
C HIS A 84 -3.02 1.17 15.06
N ASN A 85 -2.14 0.62 15.87
CA ASN A 85 -2.33 -0.70 16.48
C ASN A 85 -2.60 -1.76 15.41
N ALA A 86 -1.88 -1.68 14.31
CA ALA A 86 -2.07 -2.57 13.17
C ALA A 86 -1.56 -3.98 13.46
N ALA A 87 -2.28 -4.98 12.98
CA ALA A 87 -1.86 -6.38 13.01
C ALA A 87 -1.19 -6.78 11.69
N ALA A 88 -1.49 -6.06 10.62
CA ALA A 88 -0.95 -6.33 9.30
C ALA A 88 -0.91 -5.04 8.47
N LEU A 89 -0.10 -5.06 7.42
CA LEU A 89 0.03 -3.95 6.47
C LEU A 89 -0.04 -4.46 5.05
N ILE A 90 -0.54 -3.60 4.17
CA ILE A 90 -0.32 -3.70 2.74
C ILE A 90 0.51 -2.47 2.35
N LEU A 91 1.68 -2.72 1.76
CA LEU A 91 2.55 -1.66 1.25
C LEU A 91 2.13 -1.28 -0.15
N THR A 92 2.34 -0.03 -0.53
CA THR A 92 2.03 0.41 -1.88
C THR A 92 2.91 1.58 -2.30
N HIS A 93 3.19 1.66 -3.58
CA HIS A 93 3.74 2.86 -4.19
C HIS A 93 3.32 2.91 -5.65
N ASN A 94 3.45 4.09 -6.26
CA ASN A 94 3.13 4.28 -7.67
C ASN A 94 4.40 4.42 -8.50
N HIS A 95 4.29 4.02 -9.76
CA HIS A 95 5.28 4.33 -10.79
C HIS A 95 4.66 5.36 -11.73
N PRO A 96 5.04 6.65 -11.65
CA PRO A 96 4.44 7.69 -12.49
C PRO A 96 4.59 7.45 -14.00
N SER A 97 5.60 6.64 -14.40
CA SER A 97 5.76 6.22 -15.78
C SER A 97 4.57 5.43 -16.34
N GLY A 98 3.78 4.83 -15.46
CA GLY A 98 2.65 3.98 -15.83
C GLY A 98 2.98 2.50 -15.88
N VAL A 99 4.24 2.13 -15.86
CA VAL A 99 4.69 0.72 -15.93
C VAL A 99 4.83 0.18 -14.49
N ALA A 100 3.99 -0.77 -14.12
CA ALA A 100 3.92 -1.29 -12.75
C ALA A 100 4.88 -2.44 -12.49
N GLU A 101 5.88 -2.65 -13.33
CA GLU A 101 6.86 -3.72 -13.14
C GLU A 101 7.74 -3.42 -11.93
N PRO A 102 7.91 -4.38 -10.98
CA PRO A 102 8.71 -4.14 -9.78
C PRO A 102 10.20 -4.14 -10.11
N SER A 103 10.94 -3.23 -9.47
CA SER A 103 12.39 -3.18 -9.58
C SER A 103 13.06 -4.03 -8.51
N GLN A 104 14.36 -4.30 -8.68
CA GLN A 104 15.13 -4.99 -7.65
C GLN A 104 15.17 -4.14 -6.36
N ALA A 105 15.23 -2.82 -6.48
CA ALA A 105 15.16 -1.92 -5.32
C ALA A 105 13.83 -2.07 -4.57
N ASP A 106 12.71 -2.23 -5.30
CA ASP A 106 11.40 -2.48 -4.69
C ASP A 106 11.42 -3.77 -3.87
N ARG A 107 12.04 -4.81 -4.41
CA ARG A 107 12.14 -6.11 -3.73
C ARG A 107 12.96 -6.00 -2.44
N VAL A 108 14.13 -5.35 -2.51
CA VAL A 108 15.01 -5.18 -1.36
C VAL A 108 14.29 -4.38 -0.26
N LEU A 109 13.63 -3.29 -0.63
CA LEU A 109 12.88 -2.47 0.31
C LEU A 109 11.77 -3.27 0.99
N THR A 110 10.99 -4.02 0.20
CA THR A 110 9.89 -4.83 0.72
C THR A 110 10.40 -5.84 1.73
N GLN A 111 11.51 -6.51 1.44
CA GLN A 111 12.09 -7.50 2.35
C GLN A 111 12.58 -6.86 3.64
N ARG A 112 13.21 -5.68 3.58
CA ARG A 112 13.63 -4.93 4.77
C ARG A 112 12.45 -4.57 5.65
N LEU A 113 11.37 -4.07 5.06
CA LEU A 113 10.18 -3.69 5.81
C LEU A 113 9.49 -4.90 6.41
N LYS A 114 9.41 -5.99 5.66
CA LYS A 114 8.82 -7.24 6.16
C LYS A 114 9.56 -7.76 7.40
N GLU A 115 10.89 -7.75 7.36
CA GLU A 115 11.71 -8.19 8.48
C GLU A 115 11.57 -7.29 9.70
N ALA A 116 11.59 -5.96 9.48
CA ALA A 116 11.45 -4.99 10.57
C ALA A 116 10.09 -5.10 11.26
N LEU A 117 9.03 -5.22 10.48
CA LEU A 117 7.67 -5.32 11.00
C LEU A 117 7.41 -6.65 11.70
N ALA A 118 8.06 -7.72 11.25
CA ALA A 118 7.94 -9.03 11.92
C ALA A 118 8.45 -8.99 13.35
N LEU A 119 9.44 -8.14 13.65
CA LEU A 119 9.97 -7.98 15.01
C LEU A 119 8.94 -7.43 15.99
N VAL A 120 7.95 -6.71 15.51
CA VAL A 120 6.85 -6.16 16.32
C VAL A 120 5.53 -6.87 16.03
N GLU A 121 5.60 -8.05 15.45
CA GLU A 121 4.45 -8.93 15.18
C GLU A 121 3.42 -8.29 14.24
N VAL A 122 3.90 -7.51 13.26
CA VAL A 122 3.05 -6.95 12.22
C VAL A 122 3.41 -7.64 10.90
N ARG A 123 2.41 -8.21 10.23
CA ARG A 123 2.60 -8.97 9.00
C ARG A 123 2.45 -8.07 7.78
N VAL A 124 3.35 -8.20 6.82
CA VAL A 124 3.19 -7.58 5.50
C VAL A 124 2.49 -8.58 4.59
N LEU A 125 1.26 -8.28 4.20
CA LEU A 125 0.44 -9.19 3.38
C LEU A 125 0.77 -9.08 1.90
N ASP A 126 1.05 -7.88 1.43
CA ASP A 126 1.36 -7.64 0.03
C ASP A 126 2.05 -6.29 -0.16
N HIS A 127 2.54 -6.07 -1.37
CA HIS A 127 3.04 -4.79 -1.82
C HIS A 127 2.52 -4.56 -3.23
N PHE A 128 1.64 -3.57 -3.39
CA PHE A 128 1.04 -3.24 -4.68
C PHE A 128 1.76 -2.07 -5.34
N ILE A 129 2.04 -2.23 -6.62
CA ILE A 129 2.63 -1.16 -7.43
C ILE A 129 1.55 -0.63 -8.37
N VAL A 130 1.28 0.67 -8.28
CA VAL A 130 0.24 1.32 -9.07
C VAL A 130 0.84 1.94 -10.32
N GLY A 131 0.38 1.50 -11.47
CA GLY A 131 0.72 2.05 -12.78
C GLY A 131 -0.56 2.34 -13.58
N ASP A 132 -0.47 2.24 -14.91
CA ASP A 132 -1.62 2.52 -15.79
C ASP A 132 -2.71 1.46 -15.74
N GLY A 133 -2.32 0.20 -15.61
CA GLY A 133 -3.25 -0.92 -15.59
C GLY A 133 -3.69 -1.30 -14.18
N GLU A 134 -3.99 -2.59 -13.99
CA GLU A 134 -4.29 -3.09 -12.65
C GLU A 134 -3.03 -3.01 -11.78
N PRO A 135 -3.17 -2.61 -10.50
CA PRO A 135 -2.04 -2.65 -9.57
C PRO A 135 -1.41 -4.04 -9.51
N LEU A 136 -0.08 -4.06 -9.60
CA LEU A 136 0.67 -5.32 -9.56
C LEU A 136 0.87 -5.76 -8.12
N SER A 137 0.53 -7.00 -7.83
CA SER A 137 0.76 -7.62 -6.52
C SER A 137 2.12 -8.31 -6.53
N MET A 138 3.00 -7.89 -5.63
CA MET A 138 4.31 -8.55 -5.50
C MET A 138 4.17 -9.96 -4.95
N ALA A 139 3.15 -10.25 -4.15
CA ALA A 139 2.88 -11.60 -3.68
C ALA A 139 2.52 -12.52 -4.84
N GLU A 140 1.64 -12.06 -5.74
CA GLU A 140 1.28 -12.83 -6.95
C GLU A 140 2.48 -12.97 -7.90
N TYR A 141 3.37 -11.97 -7.91
CA TYR A 141 4.59 -11.98 -8.71
C TYR A 141 5.63 -12.96 -8.17
N GLY A 142 5.45 -13.47 -6.96
CA GLY A 142 6.36 -14.41 -6.33
C GLY A 142 7.50 -13.77 -5.54
N TRP A 143 7.41 -12.48 -5.25
CA TRP A 143 8.47 -11.72 -4.58
C TRP A 143 8.18 -11.41 -3.11
N LEU A 144 7.11 -12.00 -2.55
CA LEU A 144 6.77 -11.72 -1.15
C LEU A 144 6.41 -12.98 -0.38
#